data_fd46ff2c7c59d78a40c73b78757709d4
#
_entry.id   fd46ff2c7c59d78a40c73b78757709d4
#
_cell.length_a   1.000
_cell.length_b   1.000
_cell.length_c   1.000
_cell.angle_alpha   90.00
_cell.angle_beta   90.00
_cell.angle_gamma   90.00
#
_symmetry.space_group_name_H-M   'P 1'
#
loop_
_entity.id
_entity.type
_entity.pdbx_description
1 polymer ?
#
loop_
_entity_poly.entity_id
_entity_poly.type
_entity_poly.pdbx_seq_one_letter_code
_entity_poly.pdbx_strand_id
1 'polypeptide(L)'
;FNFNPTSDPAGIYTYSLSNAPCPSSFSTVLVNLNTAPSAGNSTTTTYCSNDGIVDLFTLLGPASPTGIWSQTGTGPSLNFDPSTSSPGNYDYTVTDPTGACSPVTSTITVNVNSIPTSNINSSSTVICAGECIDLIFNLTGSAPFNLTYTDPNPVNVVLNAAGNDNTTNLPVNICPPNSTNLSIVSVTDANGCSNTSSSTIGITVNPGPFAGNSNSIDICADDVNIYQLQNLLGGSQNLSGYWTLPSSTQLPNNPNFNFDPQTMQAGNYTYTVTAAPCNPSVATVTVNLVPVPSSGSSNNTSICINDYSSSNTYDLFNLINNGDPGGFWYVGNSASGSPISPNIDPNSYGVGNYDFTYEVNGIPPCANSSTTVTLTINPEPVVNTFTANPLIVSQGNTTTLSIDMLTGSPPFIINGSDNAAPSNLF
;
A
#
# COMPACT_ATOMS: atom_id res chain seq x y z
N PHE A 1 91.71 40.43 30.80
CA PHE A 1 90.76 40.66 29.70
C PHE A 1 89.95 39.36 29.51
N ASN A 2 88.61 39.42 29.57
CA ASN A 2 87.70 38.32 29.34
C ASN A 2 86.96 38.59 28.02
N PHE A 3 87.02 37.63 27.12
CA PHE A 3 86.27 37.61 25.88
C PHE A 3 84.83 37.19 26.11
N ASN A 4 83.88 37.99 25.65
CA ASN A 4 82.48 37.66 25.73
C ASN A 4 81.98 37.34 24.31
N PRO A 5 81.60 36.09 24.01
CA PRO A 5 81.21 35.64 22.67
C PRO A 5 79.91 36.25 22.16
N THR A 6 79.09 36.89 23.04
CA THR A 6 77.83 37.50 22.62
C THR A 6 77.98 38.98 22.19
N SER A 7 79.07 39.65 22.62
CA SER A 7 79.35 41.05 22.35
C SER A 7 80.65 41.32 21.62
N ASP A 8 81.63 40.49 21.78
CA ASP A 8 82.94 40.68 21.22
C ASP A 8 83.10 40.00 19.84
N PRO A 9 83.59 40.68 18.82
CA PRO A 9 83.71 40.08 17.47
C PRO A 9 84.81 39.02 17.40
N ALA A 10 84.62 37.99 16.56
CA ALA A 10 85.68 37.07 16.21
C ALA A 10 86.84 37.85 15.53
N GLY A 11 88.06 37.37 15.71
CA GLY A 11 89.20 38.01 15.10
C GLY A 11 90.49 37.87 15.86
N ILE A 12 91.54 38.55 15.39
CA ILE A 12 92.87 38.57 15.99
C ILE A 12 92.88 39.62 17.09
N TYR A 13 93.06 39.21 18.28
CA TYR A 13 93.30 40.11 19.47
C TYR A 13 94.80 40.21 19.67
N THR A 14 95.31 41.50 19.77
CA THR A 14 96.72 41.80 19.95
C THR A 14 96.93 42.41 21.34
N TYR A 15 97.76 41.79 22.13
CA TYR A 15 98.26 42.34 23.39
C TYR A 15 99.65 42.94 23.15
N SER A 16 99.86 44.15 23.47
CA SER A 16 101.13 44.85 23.34
C SER A 16 101.60 45.43 24.68
N LEU A 17 102.92 45.27 24.98
CA LEU A 17 103.62 45.81 26.09
C LEU A 17 104.61 46.83 25.60
N SER A 18 104.60 48.07 26.17
CA SER A 18 105.55 49.11 25.91
C SER A 18 106.15 49.58 27.24
N ASN A 19 107.49 49.70 27.26
CA ASN A 19 108.21 50.28 28.39
C ASN A 19 109.44 51.07 27.82
N ALA A 20 109.32 52.37 27.79
CA ALA A 20 110.47 53.23 27.27
C ALA A 20 111.66 53.05 28.20
N PRO A 21 112.91 53.00 27.72
CA PRO A 21 113.33 53.20 26.30
C PRO A 21 113.42 51.92 25.42
N CYS A 22 112.81 50.81 25.88
CA CYS A 22 112.83 49.55 25.11
C CYS A 22 111.73 49.47 24.07
N PRO A 23 111.95 48.79 22.95
CA PRO A 23 110.92 48.61 21.92
C PRO A 23 109.70 47.81 22.49
N SER A 24 108.53 48.14 22.00
CA SER A 24 107.31 47.37 22.31
C SER A 24 107.31 45.93 21.82
N SER A 25 106.85 45.03 22.69
CA SER A 25 106.65 43.60 22.37
C SER A 25 105.15 43.37 22.23
N PHE A 26 104.70 42.49 21.30
CA PHE A 26 103.32 42.18 21.14
C PHE A 26 103.21 40.62 20.95
N SER A 27 101.97 40.13 21.33
CA SER A 27 101.53 38.71 21.06
C SER A 27 100.13 38.76 20.60
N THR A 28 99.76 37.86 19.74
CA THR A 28 98.42 37.74 19.17
C THR A 28 97.75 36.43 19.50
N VAL A 29 96.44 36.46 19.66
CA VAL A 29 95.58 35.28 19.75
C VAL A 29 94.45 35.40 18.76
N LEU A 30 94.18 34.37 17.99
CA LEU A 30 93.01 34.28 17.10
C LEU A 30 91.88 33.68 17.87
N VAL A 31 90.74 34.39 17.97
CA VAL A 31 89.51 33.94 18.51
C VAL A 31 88.53 33.65 17.38
N ASN A 32 88.12 32.44 17.20
CA ASN A 32 87.11 32.04 16.25
C ASN A 32 85.80 31.84 17.01
N LEU A 33 84.68 32.41 16.48
CA LEU A 33 83.35 32.11 16.95
C LEU A 33 82.74 31.03 16.10
N ASN A 34 82.33 29.97 16.81
CA ASN A 34 81.61 28.89 16.16
C ASN A 34 80.11 29.10 16.28
N THR A 35 79.35 28.88 15.20
CA THR A 35 77.90 28.95 15.24
C THR A 35 77.32 27.78 16.00
N ALA A 36 76.41 28.09 16.93
CA ALA A 36 75.78 27.02 17.69
C ALA A 36 74.96 26.08 16.72
N PRO A 37 75.09 24.79 16.90
CA PRO A 37 74.29 23.86 16.12
C PRO A 37 72.79 24.06 16.37
N SER A 38 71.94 23.84 15.38
CA SER A 38 70.49 23.91 15.47
C SER A 38 69.89 22.59 15.06
N ALA A 39 69.14 21.92 15.95
CA ALA A 39 68.39 20.73 15.64
C ALA A 39 66.96 21.02 15.13
N GLY A 40 66.62 22.34 14.99
CA GLY A 40 65.28 22.75 14.62
C GLY A 40 64.28 22.69 15.78
N ASN A 41 63.00 22.59 15.49
CA ASN A 41 61.90 22.61 16.47
C ASN A 41 61.36 21.21 16.71
N SER A 42 61.12 20.88 17.99
CA SER A 42 60.35 19.69 18.35
C SER A 42 58.86 19.91 18.00
N THR A 43 58.22 18.86 17.45
CA THR A 43 56.80 18.94 17.09
C THR A 43 56.09 17.57 17.22
N THR A 44 54.79 17.60 17.31
CA THR A 44 53.95 16.40 17.28
C THR A 44 53.09 16.42 16.00
N THR A 45 53.06 15.32 15.31
CA THR A 45 52.25 15.11 14.12
C THR A 45 51.46 13.84 14.19
N THR A 46 50.34 13.78 13.45
CA THR A 46 49.49 12.59 13.39
C THR A 46 49.16 12.30 11.94
N TYR A 47 49.27 11.08 11.51
CA TYR A 47 48.99 10.59 10.17
C TYR A 47 47.95 9.48 10.22
N CYS A 48 47.30 9.20 9.12
CA CYS A 48 46.54 8.00 8.89
C CYS A 48 47.47 6.91 8.36
N SER A 49 47.19 5.66 8.67
CA SER A 49 48.04 4.53 8.24
C SER A 49 48.16 4.36 6.72
N ASN A 50 47.32 5.01 5.93
CA ASN A 50 47.37 5.04 4.47
C ASN A 50 47.85 6.38 3.87
N ASP A 51 48.34 7.29 4.70
CA ASP A 51 48.95 8.52 4.21
C ASP A 51 50.30 8.19 3.52
N GLY A 52 50.74 9.12 2.66
CA GLY A 52 51.99 8.97 1.94
C GLY A 52 53.20 9.08 2.84
N ILE A 53 54.37 8.63 2.31
CA ILE A 53 55.66 8.72 3.01
C ILE A 53 56.04 10.19 3.23
N VAL A 54 56.50 10.51 4.44
CA VAL A 54 56.88 11.84 4.89
C VAL A 54 58.34 11.87 5.29
N ASP A 55 59.13 12.85 4.82
CA ASP A 55 60.45 13.10 5.35
C ASP A 55 60.36 13.92 6.64
N LEU A 56 60.68 13.28 7.77
CA LEU A 56 60.61 13.89 9.11
C LEU A 56 61.56 15.08 9.25
N PHE A 57 62.63 15.16 8.46
CA PHE A 57 63.55 16.31 8.52
C PHE A 57 62.81 17.63 8.13
N THR A 58 61.88 17.56 7.24
CA THR A 58 61.09 18.76 6.80
C THR A 58 60.26 19.35 7.94
N LEU A 59 59.91 18.56 8.95
CA LEU A 59 59.11 19.02 10.09
C LEU A 59 59.93 19.74 11.15
N LEU A 60 61.25 19.64 11.15
CA LEU A 60 62.15 20.31 12.10
C LEU A 60 62.31 21.79 11.82
N GLY A 61 61.93 22.27 10.62
CA GLY A 61 62.14 23.67 10.22
C GLY A 61 63.62 23.98 10.02
N PRO A 62 64.16 25.09 10.64
CA PRO A 62 65.53 25.53 10.40
C PRO A 62 66.59 24.68 11.11
N ALA A 63 66.61 23.39 10.84
CA ALA A 63 67.61 22.46 11.41
C ALA A 63 68.90 22.44 10.53
N SER A 64 70.05 22.24 11.19
CA SER A 64 71.31 22.00 10.52
C SER A 64 71.31 20.62 9.87
N PRO A 65 71.74 20.42 8.61
CA PRO A 65 71.66 19.17 7.88
C PRO A 65 72.77 18.15 8.26
N THR A 66 73.55 18.46 9.26
CA THR A 66 74.66 17.65 9.73
C THR A 66 74.35 16.75 10.91
N GLY A 67 73.10 16.76 11.39
CA GLY A 67 72.61 15.89 12.46
C GLY A 67 72.31 14.46 12.00
N ILE A 68 72.03 13.62 12.97
CA ILE A 68 71.66 12.20 12.77
C ILE A 68 70.41 11.88 13.58
N TRP A 69 69.60 10.95 13.03
CA TRP A 69 68.43 10.40 13.70
C TRP A 69 68.83 9.24 14.61
N SER A 70 68.29 9.18 15.85
CA SER A 70 68.61 8.17 16.84
C SER A 70 68.21 6.76 16.43
N GLN A 71 67.08 6.65 15.70
CA GLN A 71 66.54 5.35 15.30
C GLN A 71 67.33 4.69 14.15
N THR A 72 67.92 5.45 13.26
CA THR A 72 68.60 4.92 12.05
C THR A 72 70.14 5.15 12.05
N GLY A 73 70.65 6.07 12.87
CA GLY A 73 72.03 6.49 12.87
C GLY A 73 72.47 7.20 11.62
N THR A 74 71.57 7.58 10.74
CA THR A 74 71.78 8.27 9.50
C THR A 74 71.11 9.66 9.50
N GLY A 75 71.53 10.57 8.64
CA GLY A 75 70.92 11.86 8.51
C GLY A 75 71.16 12.48 7.13
N PRO A 76 70.58 13.66 6.84
CA PRO A 76 69.55 14.36 7.59
C PRO A 76 68.11 13.86 7.30
N SER A 77 67.85 13.28 6.11
CA SER A 77 66.54 12.83 5.68
C SER A 77 66.17 11.51 6.34
N LEU A 78 64.95 11.44 6.89
CA LEU A 78 64.37 10.21 7.44
C LEU A 78 62.95 10.06 6.91
N ASN A 79 62.74 9.13 6.00
CA ASN A 79 61.44 8.79 5.46
C ASN A 79 60.63 7.96 6.49
N PHE A 80 59.51 8.50 6.91
CA PHE A 80 58.51 7.82 7.74
C PHE A 80 57.36 7.37 6.83
N ASP A 81 57.10 6.08 6.79
CA ASP A 81 55.95 5.46 6.12
C ASP A 81 54.91 5.10 7.15
N PRO A 82 53.74 5.80 7.20
CA PRO A 82 52.71 5.52 8.20
C PRO A 82 52.14 4.10 8.16
N SER A 83 52.30 3.39 7.05
CA SER A 83 51.81 2.03 6.89
C SER A 83 52.73 0.97 7.53
N THR A 84 54.02 1.26 7.66
CA THR A 84 55.04 0.28 8.04
C THR A 84 55.96 0.72 9.18
N SER A 85 56.16 2.04 9.33
CA SER A 85 57.04 2.59 10.38
C SER A 85 56.33 2.63 11.73
N SER A 86 57.06 2.37 12.82
CA SER A 86 56.50 2.39 14.18
C SER A 86 56.22 3.82 14.64
N PRO A 87 55.02 4.12 15.16
CA PRO A 87 54.76 5.40 15.83
C PRO A 87 55.67 5.60 17.05
N GLY A 88 55.94 6.85 17.38
CA GLY A 88 56.77 7.19 18.55
C GLY A 88 57.62 8.41 18.38
N ASN A 89 58.64 8.54 19.21
CA ASN A 89 59.55 9.69 19.21
C ASN A 89 60.77 9.43 18.31
N TYR A 90 61.06 10.42 17.46
CA TYR A 90 62.18 10.43 16.54
C TYR A 90 63.07 11.61 16.88
N ASP A 91 64.28 11.32 17.41
CA ASP A 91 65.19 12.33 17.93
C ASP A 91 66.25 12.63 16.88
N TYR A 92 66.36 13.89 16.50
CA TYR A 92 67.38 14.41 15.62
C TYR A 92 68.41 15.23 16.42
N THR A 93 69.67 14.71 16.43
CA THR A 93 70.74 15.33 17.22
C THR A 93 71.80 15.91 16.27
N VAL A 94 72.12 17.20 16.50
CA VAL A 94 73.22 17.91 15.82
C VAL A 94 74.35 18.14 16.79
N THR A 95 75.53 17.69 16.41
CA THR A 95 76.78 17.86 17.20
C THR A 95 77.67 18.90 16.47
N ASP A 96 78.32 19.72 17.29
CA ASP A 96 79.36 20.59 16.78
C ASP A 96 80.64 19.78 16.48
N PRO A 97 81.13 19.76 15.23
CA PRO A 97 82.30 18.95 14.89
C PRO A 97 83.61 19.44 15.56
N THR A 98 83.59 20.67 16.08
CA THR A 98 84.77 21.24 16.80
C THR A 98 84.75 20.93 18.31
N GLY A 99 83.56 20.47 18.84
CA GLY A 99 83.38 20.21 20.25
C GLY A 99 83.21 21.47 21.09
N ALA A 100 83.16 22.65 20.47
CA ALA A 100 83.03 23.92 21.22
C ALA A 100 81.61 24.18 21.75
N CYS A 101 80.59 23.63 21.08
CA CYS A 101 79.18 23.73 21.49
C CYS A 101 78.66 22.33 21.89
N SER A 102 77.81 22.28 22.92
CA SER A 102 77.09 21.09 23.32
C SER A 102 76.15 20.61 22.23
N PRO A 103 75.96 19.29 22.06
CA PRO A 103 74.96 18.76 21.15
C PRO A 103 73.57 19.25 21.49
N VAL A 104 72.73 19.51 20.43
CA VAL A 104 71.32 19.85 20.56
C VAL A 104 70.47 18.80 19.90
N THR A 105 69.30 18.51 20.53
CA THR A 105 68.33 17.49 20.06
C THR A 105 66.97 18.08 19.92
N SER A 106 66.28 17.77 18.82
CA SER A 106 64.85 18.02 18.66
C SER A 106 64.12 16.71 18.40
N THR A 107 62.91 16.59 18.95
CA THR A 107 62.10 15.39 18.88
C THR A 107 60.87 15.62 18.01
N ILE A 108 60.65 14.72 17.03
CA ILE A 108 59.39 14.63 16.29
C ILE A 108 58.62 13.49 16.92
N THR A 109 57.46 13.77 17.53
CA THR A 109 56.53 12.73 18.03
C THR A 109 55.53 12.43 16.92
N VAL A 110 55.55 11.19 16.40
CA VAL A 110 54.67 10.74 15.33
C VAL A 110 53.61 9.80 15.88
N ASN A 111 52.33 10.15 15.68
CA ASN A 111 51.19 9.29 15.96
C ASN A 111 50.63 8.76 14.63
N VAL A 112 50.11 7.52 14.64
CA VAL A 112 49.45 6.92 13.48
C VAL A 112 48.11 6.38 13.90
N ASN A 113 47.04 6.88 13.21
CA ASN A 113 45.69 6.39 13.35
C ASN A 113 45.44 5.28 12.32
N SER A 114 44.79 4.20 12.74
CA SER A 114 44.31 3.17 11.81
C SER A 114 43.22 3.76 10.92
N ILE A 115 43.17 3.36 9.65
CA ILE A 115 42.05 3.68 8.80
C ILE A 115 40.76 2.95 9.26
N PRO A 116 39.58 3.58 9.14
CA PRO A 116 38.33 2.93 9.46
C PRO A 116 38.02 1.77 8.50
N THR A 117 37.33 0.75 8.98
CA THR A 117 36.76 -0.30 8.13
C THR A 117 35.23 -0.21 8.15
N SER A 118 34.61 -0.68 7.08
CA SER A 118 33.16 -0.67 6.97
C SER A 118 32.65 -1.92 6.27
N ASN A 119 31.51 -2.44 6.78
CA ASN A 119 30.77 -3.53 6.17
C ASN A 119 29.29 -3.20 6.23
N ILE A 120 28.52 -3.63 5.21
CA ILE A 120 27.07 -3.43 5.11
C ILE A 120 26.34 -4.77 5.21
N ASN A 121 25.35 -4.83 6.08
CA ASN A 121 24.39 -5.91 6.23
C ASN A 121 22.97 -5.33 6.24
N SER A 122 21.95 -6.19 6.24
CA SER A 122 20.55 -5.77 6.43
C SER A 122 19.80 -6.76 7.31
N SER A 123 18.69 -6.31 7.87
CA SER A 123 17.76 -7.16 8.63
C SER A 123 17.08 -8.22 7.76
N SER A 124 16.94 -7.94 6.45
CA SER A 124 16.45 -8.86 5.41
C SER A 124 17.06 -8.50 4.07
N THR A 125 17.18 -9.46 3.16
CA THR A 125 17.56 -9.22 1.76
C THR A 125 16.38 -9.31 0.80
N VAL A 126 15.20 -9.66 1.31
CA VAL A 126 13.95 -9.77 0.54
C VAL A 126 12.82 -9.07 1.29
N ILE A 127 12.17 -8.13 0.63
CA ILE A 127 11.06 -7.35 1.16
C ILE A 127 9.93 -7.26 0.12
N CYS A 128 8.78 -6.77 0.56
CA CYS A 128 7.66 -6.47 -0.33
C CYS A 128 7.65 -4.99 -0.73
N ALA A 129 7.07 -4.70 -1.88
CA ALA A 129 6.90 -3.33 -2.33
C ALA A 129 6.18 -2.47 -1.27
N GLY A 130 6.79 -1.33 -0.92
CA GLY A 130 6.31 -0.43 0.12
C GLY A 130 6.78 -0.76 1.54
N GLU A 131 7.51 -1.86 1.75
CA GLU A 131 8.16 -2.15 3.04
C GLU A 131 9.54 -1.50 3.14
N CYS A 132 9.97 -1.30 4.37
CA CYS A 132 11.27 -0.72 4.70
C CYS A 132 12.13 -1.76 5.42
N ILE A 133 13.44 -1.61 5.32
CA ILE A 133 14.43 -2.44 6.02
C ILE A 133 15.48 -1.57 6.70
N ASP A 134 16.14 -2.14 7.68
CA ASP A 134 17.31 -1.53 8.31
C ASP A 134 18.59 -2.06 7.65
N LEU A 135 19.37 -1.16 7.06
CA LEU A 135 20.77 -1.38 6.72
C LEU A 135 21.59 -1.26 7.99
N ILE A 136 22.45 -2.23 8.22
CA ILE A 136 23.31 -2.30 9.41
C ILE A 136 24.75 -2.11 8.95
N PHE A 137 25.35 -0.97 9.33
CA PHE A 137 26.74 -0.68 9.06
C PHE A 137 27.61 -1.07 10.24
N ASN A 138 28.52 -2.04 10.03
CA ASN A 138 29.53 -2.40 11.00
C ASN A 138 30.80 -1.62 10.70
N LEU A 139 31.18 -0.70 11.60
CA LEU A 139 32.26 0.24 11.41
C LEU A 139 33.33 0.04 12.49
N THR A 140 34.60 0.24 12.12
CA THR A 140 35.73 0.36 13.07
C THR A 140 36.40 1.71 12.90
N GLY A 141 36.99 2.26 13.95
CA GLY A 141 37.62 3.58 13.97
C GLY A 141 37.02 4.46 15.06
N SER A 142 37.18 5.75 14.94
CA SER A 142 36.71 6.75 15.92
C SER A 142 35.45 7.45 15.42
N ALA A 143 34.35 7.36 16.17
CA ALA A 143 33.11 8.07 15.86
C ALA A 143 33.23 9.60 16.11
N PRO A 144 32.47 10.47 15.41
CA PRO A 144 31.48 10.15 14.40
C PRO A 144 32.06 9.72 13.05
N PHE A 145 31.27 8.94 12.29
CA PHE A 145 31.67 8.51 10.94
C PHE A 145 30.88 9.27 9.88
N ASN A 146 31.56 9.63 8.79
CA ASN A 146 30.94 10.09 7.55
C ASN A 146 30.99 8.93 6.54
N LEU A 147 29.83 8.32 6.24
CA LEU A 147 29.70 7.19 5.36
C LEU A 147 29.01 7.60 4.07
N THR A 148 29.57 7.17 2.94
CA THR A 148 28.93 7.28 1.64
C THR A 148 28.62 5.90 1.10
N TYR A 149 27.35 5.64 0.74
CA TYR A 149 26.92 4.43 0.06
C TYR A 149 26.05 4.77 -1.16
N THR A 150 25.82 3.81 -2.06
CA THR A 150 25.02 4.00 -3.28
C THR A 150 23.63 3.36 -3.12
N ASP A 151 22.57 4.11 -3.53
CA ASP A 151 21.18 3.65 -3.62
C ASP A 151 20.40 4.49 -4.66
N PRO A 152 20.31 4.16 -5.88
CA PRO A 152 21.32 3.94 -6.93
C PRO A 152 22.30 5.12 -7.09
N ASN A 153 22.11 6.21 -6.36
CA ASN A 153 23.00 7.38 -6.32
C ASN A 153 23.76 7.43 -4.99
N PRO A 154 24.94 8.09 -4.94
CA PRO A 154 25.67 8.25 -3.69
C PRO A 154 24.85 8.98 -2.62
N VAL A 155 24.73 8.37 -1.46
CA VAL A 155 24.06 8.93 -0.27
C VAL A 155 25.08 9.09 0.84
N ASN A 156 25.21 10.31 1.36
CA ASN A 156 26.07 10.61 2.51
C ASN A 156 25.26 10.53 3.80
N VAL A 157 25.74 9.78 4.75
CA VAL A 157 25.13 9.63 6.07
C VAL A 157 26.18 9.90 7.14
N VAL A 158 25.87 10.78 8.09
CA VAL A 158 26.66 11.01 9.28
C VAL A 158 26.15 10.08 10.38
N LEU A 159 26.98 9.12 10.77
CA LEU A 159 26.64 8.12 11.77
C LEU A 159 27.33 8.49 13.09
N ASN A 160 26.56 8.88 14.10
CA ASN A 160 27.03 9.17 15.45
C ASN A 160 26.90 7.92 16.30
N ALA A 161 28.04 7.34 16.70
CA ALA A 161 28.04 6.29 17.69
C ALA A 161 27.84 6.87 19.09
N ALA A 162 26.90 6.34 19.85
CA ALA A 162 26.77 6.62 21.28
C ALA A 162 27.65 5.61 22.03
N GLY A 163 28.81 6.07 22.52
CA GLY A 163 29.70 5.26 23.35
C GLY A 163 31.08 4.99 22.76
N ASN A 164 32.01 4.60 23.61
CA ASN A 164 33.43 4.34 23.28
C ASN A 164 33.70 3.00 22.58
N ASP A 165 32.70 2.36 21.98
CA ASP A 165 32.85 1.07 21.33
C ASP A 165 33.36 1.22 19.90
N ASN A 166 34.51 0.61 19.63
CA ASN A 166 35.17 0.55 18.32
C ASN A 166 34.36 -0.24 17.23
N THR A 167 33.21 -0.77 17.57
CA THR A 167 32.35 -1.50 16.65
C THR A 167 30.91 -0.96 16.79
N THR A 168 30.42 -0.30 15.75
CA THR A 168 29.09 0.28 15.78
C THR A 168 28.20 -0.41 14.76
N ASN A 169 27.16 -1.07 15.25
CA ASN A 169 26.02 -1.52 14.45
C ASN A 169 25.05 -0.33 14.34
N LEU A 170 25.15 0.44 13.27
CA LEU A 170 24.31 1.61 13.08
C LEU A 170 23.22 1.29 12.04
N PRO A 171 21.95 1.24 12.47
CA PRO A 171 20.86 1.01 11.54
C PRO A 171 20.51 2.29 10.77
N VAL A 172 20.32 2.17 9.46
CA VAL A 172 19.77 3.18 8.58
C VAL A 172 18.55 2.58 7.89
N ASN A 173 17.37 3.12 8.17
CA ASN A 173 16.11 2.65 7.59
C ASN A 173 15.97 3.14 6.15
N ILE A 174 15.73 2.22 5.21
CA ILE A 174 15.49 2.53 3.81
C ILE A 174 14.23 1.82 3.30
N CYS A 175 13.54 2.43 2.35
CA CYS A 175 12.33 1.90 1.71
C CYS A 175 12.53 1.87 0.19
N PRO A 176 13.30 0.93 -0.35
CA PRO A 176 13.60 0.90 -1.79
C PRO A 176 12.33 0.59 -2.59
N PRO A 177 11.99 1.37 -3.63
CA PRO A 177 10.81 1.15 -4.45
C PRO A 177 10.97 -0.05 -5.41
N ASN A 178 12.21 -0.43 -5.72
CA ASN A 178 12.56 -1.52 -6.61
C ASN A 178 13.77 -2.28 -6.05
N SER A 179 14.00 -3.49 -6.57
CA SER A 179 15.20 -4.26 -6.26
C SER A 179 16.45 -3.45 -6.59
N THR A 180 17.39 -3.40 -5.65
CA THR A 180 18.60 -2.57 -5.74
C THR A 180 19.82 -3.29 -5.18
N ASN A 181 21.00 -2.90 -5.66
CA ASN A 181 22.29 -3.28 -5.08
C ASN A 181 22.90 -2.05 -4.43
N LEU A 182 23.16 -2.17 -3.14
CA LEU A 182 23.76 -1.13 -2.34
C LEU A 182 25.24 -1.46 -2.11
N SER A 183 26.11 -0.46 -2.20
CA SER A 183 27.53 -0.61 -1.96
C SER A 183 28.09 0.55 -1.15
N ILE A 184 29.00 0.27 -0.24
CA ILE A 184 29.74 1.31 0.46
C ILE A 184 30.78 1.89 -0.51
N VAL A 185 30.84 3.21 -0.62
CA VAL A 185 31.82 3.94 -1.42
C VAL A 185 33.02 4.32 -0.57
N SER A 186 32.78 4.96 0.57
CA SER A 186 33.81 5.42 1.48
C SER A 186 33.30 5.59 2.90
N VAL A 187 34.21 5.51 3.84
CA VAL A 187 34.00 5.86 5.25
C VAL A 187 35.15 6.75 5.71
N THR A 188 34.82 7.83 6.43
CA THR A 188 35.78 8.72 7.09
C THR A 188 35.45 8.78 8.57
N ASP A 189 36.44 8.63 9.43
CA ASP A 189 36.26 8.66 10.88
C ASP A 189 36.51 10.08 11.48
N ALA A 190 36.33 10.22 12.80
CA ALA A 190 36.55 11.49 13.51
C ALA A 190 37.98 11.97 13.46
N ASN A 191 38.96 11.11 13.23
CA ASN A 191 40.37 11.47 13.07
C ASN A 191 40.68 12.02 11.66
N GLY A 192 39.69 12.01 10.76
CA GLY A 192 39.85 12.40 9.37
C GLY A 192 40.45 11.29 8.47
N CYS A 193 40.66 10.09 9.00
CA CYS A 193 41.13 8.95 8.23
C CYS A 193 40.02 8.38 7.37
N SER A 194 40.33 8.17 6.08
CA SER A 194 39.34 7.68 5.10
C SER A 194 39.76 6.33 4.52
N ASN A 195 38.76 5.51 4.22
CA ASN A 195 38.95 4.23 3.52
C ASN A 195 37.82 4.02 2.49
N THR A 196 38.14 3.28 1.43
CA THR A 196 37.16 2.80 0.46
C THR A 196 36.79 1.36 0.80
N SER A 197 35.52 0.98 0.56
CA SER A 197 35.05 -0.36 0.79
C SER A 197 34.37 -0.92 -0.46
N SER A 198 34.49 -2.24 -0.66
CA SER A 198 33.79 -2.96 -1.71
C SER A 198 32.63 -3.81 -1.14
N SER A 199 32.23 -3.57 0.11
CA SER A 199 31.11 -4.28 0.72
C SER A 199 29.80 -3.90 0.03
N THR A 200 29.09 -4.92 -0.46
CA THR A 200 27.83 -4.75 -1.22
C THR A 200 26.74 -5.64 -0.64
N ILE A 201 25.48 -5.21 -0.76
CA ILE A 201 24.32 -6.00 -0.41
C ILE A 201 23.23 -5.82 -1.49
N GLY A 202 22.63 -6.92 -1.94
CA GLY A 202 21.49 -6.92 -2.84
C GLY A 202 20.18 -6.99 -2.06
N ILE A 203 19.26 -6.09 -2.33
CA ILE A 203 17.90 -6.10 -1.79
C ILE A 203 16.93 -6.42 -2.92
N THR A 204 16.17 -7.50 -2.74
CA THR A 204 15.10 -7.90 -3.67
C THR A 204 13.77 -7.36 -3.16
N VAL A 205 13.12 -6.54 -3.97
CA VAL A 205 11.76 -6.05 -3.71
C VAL A 205 10.79 -6.87 -4.54
N ASN A 206 9.99 -7.68 -3.87
CA ASN A 206 8.93 -8.44 -4.53
C ASN A 206 7.70 -7.55 -4.73
N PRO A 207 7.10 -7.53 -5.92
CA PRO A 207 5.78 -6.95 -6.08
C PRO A 207 4.82 -7.72 -5.18
N GLY A 208 4.08 -7.00 -4.33
CA GLY A 208 3.05 -7.62 -3.50
C GLY A 208 2.00 -8.34 -4.35
N PRO A 209 1.32 -9.36 -3.82
CA PRO A 209 0.19 -9.95 -4.51
C PRO A 209 -0.92 -8.90 -4.66
N PHE A 210 -1.67 -8.97 -5.75
CA PHE A 210 -2.79 -8.07 -6.01
C PHE A 210 -4.04 -8.87 -6.35
N ALA A 211 -5.04 -8.84 -5.47
CA ALA A 211 -6.32 -9.54 -5.65
C ALA A 211 -7.31 -8.78 -6.54
N GLY A 212 -7.01 -7.56 -6.92
CA GLY A 212 -7.92 -6.65 -7.61
C GLY A 212 -8.59 -5.66 -6.67
N ASN A 213 -9.54 -4.88 -7.20
CA ASN A 213 -10.35 -3.95 -6.42
C ASN A 213 -11.71 -4.59 -6.13
N SER A 214 -12.20 -4.43 -4.89
CA SER A 214 -13.53 -4.89 -4.50
C SER A 214 -14.63 -4.17 -5.29
N ASN A 215 -15.73 -4.89 -5.55
CA ASN A 215 -16.87 -4.39 -6.30
C ASN A 215 -18.19 -4.98 -5.76
N SER A 216 -19.32 -4.49 -6.25
CA SER A 216 -20.64 -5.05 -5.97
C SER A 216 -21.46 -5.16 -7.25
N ILE A 217 -22.37 -6.12 -7.29
CA ILE A 217 -23.29 -6.32 -8.40
C ILE A 217 -24.67 -6.71 -7.86
N ASP A 218 -25.71 -6.10 -8.43
CA ASP A 218 -27.10 -6.46 -8.23
C ASP A 218 -27.55 -7.35 -9.40
N ILE A 219 -28.11 -8.53 -9.11
CA ILE A 219 -28.54 -9.53 -10.09
C ILE A 219 -29.98 -9.92 -9.76
N CYS A 220 -30.85 -10.06 -10.77
CA CYS A 220 -32.19 -10.56 -10.54
C CYS A 220 -32.14 -12.04 -10.15
N ALA A 221 -32.95 -12.46 -9.18
CA ALA A 221 -32.90 -13.82 -8.65
C ALA A 221 -33.32 -14.91 -9.66
N ASP A 222 -33.99 -14.53 -10.76
CA ASP A 222 -34.35 -15.42 -11.87
C ASP A 222 -33.43 -15.32 -13.08
N ASP A 223 -32.37 -14.52 -13.01
CA ASP A 223 -31.41 -14.41 -14.10
C ASP A 223 -30.73 -15.76 -14.37
N VAL A 224 -30.69 -16.17 -15.65
CA VAL A 224 -30.10 -17.43 -16.11
C VAL A 224 -28.64 -17.30 -16.55
N ASN A 225 -28.12 -16.07 -16.53
CA ASN A 225 -26.74 -15.82 -16.92
C ASN A 225 -25.75 -16.26 -15.82
N ILE A 226 -24.61 -16.77 -16.25
CA ILE A 226 -23.50 -17.14 -15.38
C ILE A 226 -22.50 -15.98 -15.33
N TYR A 227 -22.12 -15.55 -14.13
CA TYR A 227 -21.21 -14.44 -13.90
C TYR A 227 -19.84 -14.91 -13.45
N GLN A 228 -18.81 -14.62 -14.23
CA GLN A 228 -17.43 -14.83 -13.79
C GLN A 228 -17.05 -13.72 -12.81
N LEU A 229 -16.98 -14.03 -11.50
CA LEU A 229 -16.70 -13.03 -10.47
C LEU A 229 -15.32 -12.40 -10.61
N GLN A 230 -14.36 -13.12 -11.22
CA GLN A 230 -13.04 -12.60 -11.52
C GLN A 230 -13.07 -11.33 -12.40
N ASN A 231 -14.00 -11.26 -13.35
CA ASN A 231 -14.16 -10.12 -14.26
C ASN A 231 -14.78 -8.90 -13.58
N LEU A 232 -15.38 -9.09 -12.42
CA LEU A 232 -15.99 -8.00 -11.63
C LEU A 232 -14.98 -7.35 -10.69
N LEU A 233 -13.83 -7.99 -10.43
CA LEU A 233 -12.73 -7.38 -9.69
C LEU A 233 -12.02 -6.37 -10.60
N GLY A 234 -11.84 -5.14 -10.12
CA GLY A 234 -11.12 -4.11 -10.86
C GLY A 234 -9.62 -4.33 -10.87
N GLY A 235 -8.93 -3.82 -11.91
CA GLY A 235 -7.47 -3.87 -12.04
C GLY A 235 -6.96 -5.18 -12.66
N SER A 236 -5.64 -5.31 -12.74
CA SER A 236 -4.97 -6.49 -13.29
C SER A 236 -4.56 -7.44 -12.17
N GLN A 237 -5.52 -8.19 -11.65
CA GLN A 237 -5.31 -9.11 -10.52
C GLN A 237 -4.44 -10.30 -10.87
N ASN A 238 -3.74 -10.85 -9.87
CA ASN A 238 -3.02 -12.10 -10.00
C ASN A 238 -4.00 -13.28 -10.04
N LEU A 239 -3.80 -14.20 -10.97
CA LEU A 239 -4.70 -15.36 -11.17
C LEU A 239 -4.32 -16.59 -10.34
N SER A 240 -3.40 -16.48 -9.40
CA SER A 240 -2.93 -17.57 -8.53
C SER A 240 -3.70 -17.67 -7.20
N GLY A 241 -4.77 -16.91 -7.04
CA GLY A 241 -5.55 -16.84 -5.82
C GLY A 241 -6.65 -17.91 -5.73
N TYR A 242 -7.42 -17.83 -4.65
CA TYR A 242 -8.57 -18.68 -4.40
C TYR A 242 -9.77 -17.85 -3.92
N TRP A 243 -10.97 -18.36 -4.20
CA TRP A 243 -12.21 -17.76 -3.72
C TRP A 243 -12.64 -18.37 -2.39
N THR A 244 -13.20 -17.53 -1.53
CA THR A 244 -13.93 -17.94 -0.32
C THR A 244 -15.39 -17.52 -0.48
N LEU A 245 -16.29 -18.48 -0.33
CA LEU A 245 -17.74 -18.28 -0.44
C LEU A 245 -18.31 -17.60 0.82
N PRO A 246 -19.53 -17.04 0.76
CA PRO A 246 -20.23 -16.51 1.93
C PRO A 246 -20.37 -17.52 3.09
N SER A 247 -20.40 -18.82 2.76
CA SER A 247 -20.40 -19.93 3.72
C SER A 247 -19.06 -20.19 4.40
N SER A 248 -18.03 -19.37 4.13
CA SER A 248 -16.64 -19.56 4.54
C SER A 248 -15.93 -20.76 3.91
N THR A 249 -16.53 -21.39 2.90
CA THR A 249 -15.91 -22.48 2.15
C THR A 249 -14.88 -21.91 1.17
N GLN A 250 -13.65 -22.41 1.24
CA GLN A 250 -12.58 -22.05 0.29
C GLN A 250 -12.62 -22.95 -0.95
N LEU A 251 -12.44 -22.34 -2.10
CA LEU A 251 -12.31 -23.02 -3.39
C LEU A 251 -10.87 -22.88 -3.89
N PRO A 252 -9.98 -23.81 -3.55
CA PRO A 252 -8.57 -23.71 -3.91
C PRO A 252 -8.40 -23.82 -5.43
N ASN A 253 -7.45 -23.02 -5.97
CA ASN A 253 -7.01 -23.07 -7.36
C ASN A 253 -8.11 -22.85 -8.42
N ASN A 254 -9.13 -22.09 -8.11
CA ASN A 254 -10.18 -21.72 -9.07
C ASN A 254 -10.25 -20.18 -9.22
N PRO A 255 -9.35 -19.55 -10.00
CA PRO A 255 -9.41 -18.11 -10.23
C PRO A 255 -10.65 -17.70 -11.02
N ASN A 256 -11.18 -18.57 -11.87
CA ASN A 256 -12.33 -18.31 -12.75
C ASN A 256 -13.63 -18.84 -12.12
N PHE A 257 -13.93 -18.38 -10.91
CA PHE A 257 -15.15 -18.78 -10.23
C PHE A 257 -16.40 -18.20 -10.91
N ASN A 258 -17.34 -19.10 -11.22
CA ASN A 258 -18.60 -18.78 -11.85
C ASN A 258 -19.72 -18.73 -10.80
N PHE A 259 -20.42 -17.61 -10.75
CA PHE A 259 -21.61 -17.43 -9.93
C PHE A 259 -22.87 -17.70 -10.76
N ASP A 260 -23.74 -18.55 -10.25
CA ASP A 260 -25.05 -18.89 -10.81
C ASP A 260 -26.14 -18.33 -9.88
N PRO A 261 -26.95 -17.33 -10.32
CA PRO A 261 -27.96 -16.69 -9.50
C PRO A 261 -29.07 -17.64 -9.03
N GLN A 262 -29.33 -18.72 -9.78
CA GLN A 262 -30.41 -19.65 -9.49
C GLN A 262 -30.07 -20.69 -8.42
N THR A 263 -28.78 -20.95 -8.23
CA THR A 263 -28.30 -22.02 -7.35
C THR A 263 -27.42 -21.53 -6.20
N MET A 264 -26.86 -20.32 -6.29
CA MET A 264 -25.92 -19.77 -5.32
C MET A 264 -26.55 -18.66 -4.49
N GLN A 265 -26.01 -18.48 -3.27
CA GLN A 265 -26.51 -17.49 -2.33
C GLN A 265 -25.92 -16.10 -2.59
N ALA A 266 -26.71 -15.06 -2.34
CA ALA A 266 -26.23 -13.69 -2.19
C ALA A 266 -25.19 -13.59 -1.08
N GLY A 267 -24.27 -12.65 -1.17
CA GLY A 267 -23.28 -12.37 -0.13
C GLY A 267 -21.91 -11.98 -0.66
N ASN A 268 -20.94 -12.04 0.24
CA ASN A 268 -19.56 -11.65 -0.05
C ASN A 268 -18.75 -12.85 -0.55
N TYR A 269 -18.27 -12.73 -1.78
CA TYR A 269 -17.34 -13.65 -2.40
C TYR A 269 -15.95 -13.02 -2.38
N THR A 270 -15.03 -13.62 -1.63
CA THR A 270 -13.72 -13.02 -1.36
C THR A 270 -12.64 -13.75 -2.14
N TYR A 271 -11.88 -13.00 -2.95
CA TYR A 271 -10.72 -13.49 -3.67
C TYR A 271 -9.45 -13.14 -2.90
N THR A 272 -8.64 -14.16 -2.58
CA THR A 272 -7.39 -14.00 -1.84
C THR A 272 -6.22 -14.46 -2.68
N VAL A 273 -5.19 -13.62 -2.81
CA VAL A 273 -3.92 -13.94 -3.46
C VAL A 273 -2.82 -13.91 -2.42
N THR A 274 -2.03 -14.99 -2.38
CA THR A 274 -0.88 -15.11 -1.47
C THR A 274 0.42 -15.19 -2.27
N ALA A 275 1.46 -14.50 -1.82
CA ALA A 275 2.80 -14.57 -2.39
C ALA A 275 3.82 -14.35 -1.27
N ALA A 276 4.31 -15.42 -0.63
CA ALA A 276 5.33 -15.30 0.40
C ALA A 276 6.60 -14.63 -0.16
N PRO A 277 7.26 -13.74 0.61
CA PRO A 277 7.02 -13.41 2.02
C PRO A 277 5.95 -12.30 2.24
N CYS A 278 5.30 -11.81 1.17
CA CYS A 278 4.38 -10.69 1.23
C CYS A 278 3.04 -11.07 1.87
N ASN A 279 2.42 -10.09 2.54
CA ASN A 279 1.09 -10.27 3.09
C ASN A 279 0.08 -10.58 1.98
N PRO A 280 -0.93 -11.43 2.25
CA PRO A 280 -2.00 -11.70 1.30
C PRO A 280 -2.74 -10.42 0.90
N SER A 281 -3.11 -10.33 -0.38
CA SER A 281 -4.04 -9.33 -0.89
C SER A 281 -5.43 -9.94 -0.99
N VAL A 282 -6.45 -9.16 -0.65
CA VAL A 282 -7.83 -9.59 -0.58
C VAL A 282 -8.72 -8.60 -1.30
N ALA A 283 -9.63 -9.09 -2.14
CA ALA A 283 -10.67 -8.30 -2.78
C ALA A 283 -12.01 -9.05 -2.71
N THR A 284 -13.12 -8.32 -2.62
CA THR A 284 -14.45 -8.89 -2.42
C THR A 284 -15.40 -8.45 -3.52
N VAL A 285 -16.15 -9.40 -4.08
CA VAL A 285 -17.34 -9.13 -4.88
C VAL A 285 -18.57 -9.38 -4.02
N THR A 286 -19.34 -8.32 -3.74
CA THR A 286 -20.62 -8.40 -3.06
C THR A 286 -21.70 -8.65 -4.09
N VAL A 287 -22.33 -9.82 -4.05
CA VAL A 287 -23.45 -10.18 -4.93
C VAL A 287 -24.76 -10.00 -4.17
N ASN A 288 -25.62 -9.13 -4.67
CA ASN A 288 -26.97 -8.92 -4.18
C ASN A 288 -27.96 -9.59 -5.13
N LEU A 289 -28.81 -10.50 -4.63
CA LEU A 289 -29.91 -11.06 -5.39
C LEU A 289 -31.16 -10.20 -5.16
N VAL A 290 -31.65 -9.56 -6.21
CA VAL A 290 -32.87 -8.74 -6.20
C VAL A 290 -34.06 -9.66 -6.37
N PRO A 291 -35.09 -9.62 -5.50
CA PRO A 291 -36.27 -10.45 -5.62
C PRO A 291 -37.01 -10.17 -6.93
N VAL A 292 -37.50 -11.25 -7.58
CA VAL A 292 -38.34 -11.14 -8.77
C VAL A 292 -39.73 -10.64 -8.35
N PRO A 293 -40.26 -9.59 -8.97
CA PRO A 293 -41.63 -9.15 -8.69
C PRO A 293 -42.64 -10.16 -9.22
N SER A 294 -43.74 -10.37 -8.49
CA SER A 294 -44.83 -11.29 -8.89
C SER A 294 -46.12 -10.51 -9.10
N SER A 295 -46.63 -10.51 -10.34
CA SER A 295 -47.99 -10.01 -10.61
C SER A 295 -49.09 -11.02 -10.26
N GLY A 296 -48.72 -12.21 -9.78
CA GLY A 296 -49.63 -13.29 -9.41
C GLY A 296 -50.21 -14.05 -10.63
N SER A 297 -51.16 -14.94 -10.34
CA SER A 297 -51.88 -15.70 -11.39
C SER A 297 -53.34 -15.23 -11.52
N SER A 298 -53.88 -15.30 -12.73
CA SER A 298 -55.26 -14.89 -13.01
C SER A 298 -56.30 -15.77 -12.34
N ASN A 299 -57.35 -15.15 -11.79
CA ASN A 299 -58.54 -15.76 -11.21
C ASN A 299 -59.78 -15.14 -11.88
N ASN A 300 -60.01 -15.51 -13.17
CA ASN A 300 -61.12 -14.94 -13.93
C ASN A 300 -62.46 -15.27 -13.25
N THR A 301 -63.36 -14.29 -13.17
CA THR A 301 -64.68 -14.46 -12.52
C THR A 301 -65.75 -13.69 -13.30
N SER A 302 -67.01 -13.96 -12.92
CA SER A 302 -68.17 -13.28 -13.46
C SER A 302 -69.01 -12.69 -12.32
N ILE A 303 -69.53 -11.50 -12.56
CA ILE A 303 -70.39 -10.76 -11.62
C ILE A 303 -71.66 -10.29 -12.34
N CYS A 304 -72.73 -9.94 -11.60
CA CYS A 304 -73.90 -9.27 -12.13
C CYS A 304 -73.72 -7.75 -12.11
N ILE A 305 -74.23 -7.06 -13.15
CA ILE A 305 -73.98 -5.63 -13.34
C ILE A 305 -74.53 -4.80 -12.15
N ASN A 306 -75.67 -5.18 -11.58
CA ASN A 306 -76.34 -4.41 -10.53
C ASN A 306 -75.91 -4.80 -9.10
N ASP A 307 -75.04 -5.81 -8.94
CA ASP A 307 -74.49 -6.17 -7.62
C ASP A 307 -73.53 -5.09 -7.08
N TYR A 308 -73.05 -4.21 -7.99
CA TYR A 308 -72.06 -3.15 -7.70
C TYR A 308 -72.56 -1.80 -8.14
N SER A 309 -71.98 -0.74 -7.61
CA SER A 309 -72.29 0.65 -7.93
C SER A 309 -71.12 1.57 -7.58
N SER A 310 -71.24 2.84 -7.85
CA SER A 310 -70.20 3.83 -7.47
C SER A 310 -69.94 3.92 -5.97
N SER A 311 -70.89 3.47 -5.12
CA SER A 311 -70.73 3.38 -3.68
C SER A 311 -70.35 1.97 -3.17
N ASN A 312 -70.48 0.95 -4.04
CA ASN A 312 -70.11 -0.44 -3.75
C ASN A 312 -69.30 -1.00 -4.95
N THR A 313 -68.01 -0.69 -4.99
CA THR A 313 -67.10 -1.02 -6.07
C THR A 313 -66.63 -2.46 -6.04
N TYR A 314 -66.25 -3.01 -7.20
CA TYR A 314 -65.58 -4.29 -7.33
C TYR A 314 -64.08 -4.11 -7.21
N ASP A 315 -63.43 -4.88 -6.29
CA ASP A 315 -61.96 -4.88 -6.15
C ASP A 315 -61.34 -5.85 -7.15
N LEU A 316 -60.55 -5.34 -8.07
CA LEU A 316 -59.83 -6.12 -9.09
C LEU A 316 -58.79 -7.10 -8.49
N PHE A 317 -58.34 -6.88 -7.25
CA PHE A 317 -57.43 -7.83 -6.59
C PHE A 317 -58.09 -9.19 -6.35
N ASN A 318 -59.44 -9.28 -6.38
CA ASN A 318 -60.16 -10.57 -6.34
C ASN A 318 -59.90 -11.43 -7.59
N LEU A 319 -59.36 -10.85 -8.66
CA LEU A 319 -59.01 -11.50 -9.92
C LEU A 319 -57.55 -12.00 -9.96
N ILE A 320 -56.79 -11.79 -8.89
CA ILE A 320 -55.40 -12.18 -8.82
C ILE A 320 -55.13 -13.04 -7.58
N ASN A 321 -54.42 -14.14 -7.76
CA ASN A 321 -53.90 -14.97 -6.68
C ASN A 321 -52.39 -14.76 -6.49
N ASN A 322 -51.94 -14.50 -5.28
CA ASN A 322 -50.55 -14.42 -4.90
C ASN A 322 -49.71 -13.35 -5.64
N GLY A 323 -50.36 -12.22 -6.03
CA GLY A 323 -49.64 -11.07 -6.55
C GLY A 323 -49.01 -10.21 -5.44
N ASP A 324 -47.84 -9.65 -5.70
CA ASP A 324 -47.23 -8.68 -4.80
C ASP A 324 -48.11 -7.39 -4.76
N PRO A 325 -48.28 -6.78 -3.59
CA PRO A 325 -49.06 -5.53 -3.48
C PRO A 325 -48.25 -4.33 -4.02
N GLY A 326 -48.96 -3.28 -4.38
CA GLY A 326 -48.36 -1.98 -4.77
C GLY A 326 -48.09 -1.80 -6.27
N GLY A 327 -48.53 -2.75 -7.10
CA GLY A 327 -48.53 -2.57 -8.56
C GLY A 327 -49.65 -1.67 -9.06
N PHE A 328 -49.75 -1.55 -10.37
CA PHE A 328 -50.68 -0.70 -11.07
C PHE A 328 -51.63 -1.51 -11.94
N TRP A 329 -52.90 -1.06 -12.01
CA TRP A 329 -53.93 -1.66 -12.85
C TRP A 329 -54.13 -0.84 -14.12
N TYR A 330 -54.32 -1.54 -15.23
CA TYR A 330 -54.59 -0.95 -16.55
C TYR A 330 -55.80 -1.62 -17.20
N VAL A 331 -56.53 -0.87 -18.00
CA VAL A 331 -57.62 -1.42 -18.83
C VAL A 331 -57.03 -2.04 -20.09
N GLY A 332 -57.46 -3.27 -20.41
CA GLY A 332 -56.98 -4.01 -21.55
C GLY A 332 -55.96 -5.09 -21.21
N ASN A 333 -55.38 -5.69 -22.24
CA ASN A 333 -54.50 -6.83 -22.17
C ASN A 333 -52.97 -6.46 -22.11
N SER A 334 -52.68 -5.24 -21.78
CA SER A 334 -51.30 -4.75 -21.63
C SER A 334 -51.24 -3.62 -20.60
N ALA A 335 -50.10 -3.51 -19.94
CA ALA A 335 -49.80 -2.40 -19.04
C ALA A 335 -49.43 -1.15 -19.85
N SER A 336 -50.43 -0.49 -20.39
CA SER A 336 -50.28 0.71 -21.24
C SER A 336 -51.34 1.75 -20.92
N GLY A 337 -51.00 3.02 -21.11
CA GLY A 337 -51.88 4.12 -20.78
C GLY A 337 -51.78 4.62 -19.35
N SER A 338 -52.86 5.23 -18.84
CA SER A 338 -52.90 5.70 -17.47
C SER A 338 -53.38 4.59 -16.53
N PRO A 339 -52.73 4.38 -15.38
CA PRO A 339 -53.22 3.46 -14.36
C PRO A 339 -54.62 3.83 -13.88
N ILE A 340 -55.39 2.81 -13.53
CA ILE A 340 -56.74 2.95 -12.96
C ILE A 340 -56.76 2.57 -11.48
N SER A 341 -57.86 2.92 -10.78
CA SER A 341 -58.11 2.42 -9.43
C SER A 341 -58.35 0.91 -9.45
N PRO A 342 -57.86 0.15 -8.47
CA PRO A 342 -58.20 -1.26 -8.30
C PRO A 342 -59.68 -1.46 -8.02
N ASN A 343 -60.36 -0.47 -7.46
CA ASN A 343 -61.79 -0.50 -7.17
C ASN A 343 -62.54 0.15 -8.32
N ILE A 344 -63.30 -0.64 -9.08
CA ILE A 344 -64.06 -0.19 -10.24
C ILE A 344 -65.56 -0.25 -10.00
N ASP A 345 -66.31 0.65 -10.68
CA ASP A 345 -67.77 0.54 -10.77
C ASP A 345 -68.12 -0.22 -12.09
N PRO A 346 -68.58 -1.50 -11.99
CA PRO A 346 -68.92 -2.31 -13.17
C PRO A 346 -69.97 -1.66 -14.07
N ASN A 347 -70.87 -0.83 -13.52
CA ASN A 347 -71.88 -0.12 -14.35
C ASN A 347 -71.26 0.84 -15.34
N SER A 348 -70.08 1.38 -15.08
CA SER A 348 -69.36 2.25 -15.99
C SER A 348 -68.86 1.56 -17.25
N TYR A 349 -68.71 0.23 -17.19
CA TYR A 349 -68.24 -0.65 -18.28
C TYR A 349 -69.40 -1.24 -19.06
N GLY A 350 -70.53 -1.56 -18.40
CA GLY A 350 -71.65 -2.26 -19.00
C GLY A 350 -71.47 -3.78 -19.06
N VAL A 351 -72.46 -4.47 -19.67
CA VAL A 351 -72.40 -5.93 -19.85
C VAL A 351 -71.37 -6.34 -20.90
N GLY A 352 -70.49 -7.29 -20.57
CA GLY A 352 -69.43 -7.75 -21.48
C GLY A 352 -68.26 -8.40 -20.74
N ASN A 353 -67.22 -8.74 -21.51
CA ASN A 353 -65.94 -9.22 -21.02
C ASN A 353 -64.93 -8.10 -21.10
N TYR A 354 -64.25 -7.85 -19.97
CA TYR A 354 -63.27 -6.78 -19.84
C TYR A 354 -61.98 -7.34 -19.32
N ASP A 355 -60.89 -7.06 -20.05
CA ASP A 355 -59.56 -7.41 -19.64
C ASP A 355 -58.94 -6.28 -18.81
N PHE A 356 -58.27 -6.64 -17.77
CA PHE A 356 -57.48 -5.76 -16.91
C PHE A 356 -56.09 -6.37 -16.73
N THR A 357 -55.08 -5.51 -16.80
CA THR A 357 -53.70 -5.94 -16.58
C THR A 357 -53.15 -5.35 -15.29
N TYR A 358 -52.66 -6.21 -14.40
CA TYR A 358 -51.95 -5.83 -13.21
C TYR A 358 -50.46 -5.91 -13.44
N GLU A 359 -49.70 -4.84 -13.23
CA GLU A 359 -48.25 -4.78 -13.38
C GLU A 359 -47.63 -4.41 -12.05
N VAL A 360 -46.60 -5.19 -11.67
CA VAL A 360 -45.71 -4.96 -10.53
C VAL A 360 -44.33 -4.54 -11.08
N ASN A 361 -43.85 -3.36 -10.69
CA ASN A 361 -42.55 -2.89 -11.12
C ASN A 361 -41.43 -3.68 -10.45
N GLY A 362 -40.50 -4.16 -11.26
CA GLY A 362 -39.25 -4.76 -10.78
C GLY A 362 -38.30 -3.69 -10.25
N ILE A 363 -37.53 -4.04 -9.23
CA ILE A 363 -36.34 -3.27 -8.83
C ILE A 363 -35.23 -3.64 -9.79
N PRO A 364 -34.60 -2.68 -10.50
CA PRO A 364 -33.50 -3.02 -11.40
C PRO A 364 -32.42 -3.86 -10.71
N PRO A 365 -31.87 -4.92 -11.38
CA PRO A 365 -32.03 -5.26 -12.80
C PRO A 365 -33.25 -6.16 -13.15
N CYS A 366 -34.16 -6.46 -12.19
CA CYS A 366 -35.34 -7.26 -12.50
C CYS A 366 -36.32 -6.52 -13.40
N ALA A 367 -36.90 -7.23 -14.36
CA ALA A 367 -37.98 -6.71 -15.21
C ALA A 367 -39.29 -6.61 -14.44
N ASN A 368 -40.23 -5.81 -14.94
CA ASN A 368 -41.60 -5.76 -14.43
C ASN A 368 -42.31 -7.09 -14.68
N SER A 369 -43.23 -7.45 -13.79
CA SER A 369 -44.11 -8.62 -13.93
C SER A 369 -45.52 -8.15 -14.21
N SER A 370 -46.22 -8.79 -15.15
CA SER A 370 -47.61 -8.41 -15.46
C SER A 370 -48.49 -9.66 -15.66
N THR A 371 -49.78 -9.55 -15.22
CA THR A 371 -50.79 -10.58 -15.41
C THR A 371 -52.08 -9.92 -15.90
N THR A 372 -52.64 -10.47 -16.97
CA THR A 372 -53.95 -10.06 -17.50
C THR A 372 -55.06 -10.99 -16.98
N VAL A 373 -56.13 -10.40 -16.51
CA VAL A 373 -57.30 -11.06 -15.95
C VAL A 373 -58.55 -10.61 -16.72
N THR A 374 -59.58 -11.47 -16.81
CA THR A 374 -60.84 -11.15 -17.45
C THR A 374 -61.96 -11.13 -16.41
N LEU A 375 -62.68 -10.00 -16.34
CA LEU A 375 -63.93 -9.86 -15.57
C LEU A 375 -65.09 -9.95 -16.55
N THR A 376 -65.99 -10.91 -16.35
CA THR A 376 -67.24 -11.02 -17.11
C THR A 376 -68.35 -10.33 -16.33
N ILE A 377 -68.99 -9.29 -16.92
CA ILE A 377 -70.10 -8.58 -16.36
C ILE A 377 -71.37 -9.08 -17.05
N ASN A 378 -72.20 -9.82 -16.31
CA ASN A 378 -73.43 -10.40 -16.82
C ASN A 378 -74.63 -9.46 -16.64
N PRO A 379 -75.61 -9.49 -17.56
CA PRO A 379 -76.89 -8.82 -17.35
C PRO A 379 -77.68 -9.46 -16.22
N GLU A 380 -78.47 -8.67 -15.50
CA GLU A 380 -79.43 -9.18 -14.55
C GLU A 380 -80.47 -10.04 -15.24
N PRO A 381 -80.86 -11.19 -14.70
CA PRO A 381 -81.93 -12.03 -15.28
C PRO A 381 -83.29 -11.33 -15.12
N VAL A 382 -83.93 -11.09 -16.23
CA VAL A 382 -85.26 -10.54 -16.26
C VAL A 382 -86.19 -11.45 -17.01
N VAL A 383 -87.33 -11.83 -16.39
CA VAL A 383 -88.36 -12.64 -17.00
C VAL A 383 -89.16 -11.81 -17.94
N ASN A 384 -89.23 -12.18 -19.22
CA ASN A 384 -90.11 -11.51 -20.24
C ASN A 384 -91.52 -11.98 -20.11
N THR A 385 -91.71 -13.29 -20.14
CA THR A 385 -93.06 -13.86 -19.94
C THR A 385 -93.00 -15.11 -19.07
N PHE A 386 -94.04 -15.32 -18.29
CA PHE A 386 -94.33 -16.56 -17.52
C PHE A 386 -95.74 -16.97 -17.89
N THR A 387 -95.87 -18.11 -18.55
CA THR A 387 -97.18 -18.56 -19.11
C THR A 387 -97.45 -20.00 -18.74
N ALA A 388 -98.74 -20.37 -18.70
CA ALA A 388 -99.17 -21.71 -18.51
C ALA A 388 -100.03 -22.17 -19.71
N ASN A 389 -99.78 -23.39 -20.23
CA ASN A 389 -100.59 -23.94 -21.32
C ASN A 389 -100.93 -25.40 -21.12
N PRO A 390 -102.24 -25.77 -20.91
CA PRO A 390 -103.42 -24.85 -20.85
C PRO A 390 -103.43 -24.04 -19.54
N LEU A 391 -104.06 -22.85 -19.52
CA LEU A 391 -104.17 -21.97 -18.35
C LEU A 391 -105.08 -22.58 -17.27
N ILE A 392 -106.05 -23.39 -17.70
CA ILE A 392 -107.00 -24.05 -16.86
C ILE A 392 -106.86 -25.54 -17.07
N VAL A 393 -106.67 -26.28 -15.98
CA VAL A 393 -106.50 -27.77 -15.98
C VAL A 393 -107.49 -28.35 -15.01
N SER A 394 -108.06 -29.52 -15.37
CA SER A 394 -108.85 -30.33 -14.42
C SER A 394 -107.97 -31.06 -13.48
N GLN A 395 -108.51 -31.38 -12.24
CA GLN A 395 -107.75 -32.10 -11.25
C GLN A 395 -107.20 -33.49 -11.75
N GLY A 396 -105.88 -33.65 -11.60
CA GLY A 396 -105.22 -34.85 -12.09
C GLY A 396 -104.50 -34.67 -13.49
N ASN A 397 -104.69 -33.54 -14.14
CA ASN A 397 -104.02 -33.19 -15.43
C ASN A 397 -102.85 -32.21 -15.14
N THR A 398 -101.91 -32.15 -16.06
CA THR A 398 -100.75 -31.26 -16.01
C THR A 398 -100.90 -30.07 -16.93
N THR A 399 -100.27 -28.96 -16.58
CA THR A 399 -100.00 -27.84 -17.44
C THR A 399 -98.54 -27.60 -17.64
N THR A 400 -98.12 -27.13 -18.78
CA THR A 400 -96.75 -26.71 -19.04
C THR A 400 -96.62 -25.27 -18.64
N LEU A 401 -95.69 -25.02 -17.66
CA LEU A 401 -95.27 -23.67 -17.36
C LEU A 401 -94.07 -23.31 -18.25
N SER A 402 -94.17 -22.21 -18.94
CA SER A 402 -93.06 -21.72 -19.81
C SER A 402 -92.63 -20.38 -19.32
N ILE A 403 -91.30 -20.23 -19.11
CA ILE A 403 -90.65 -18.97 -18.76
C ILE A 403 -89.79 -18.53 -19.97
N ASP A 404 -89.99 -17.35 -20.41
CA ASP A 404 -89.14 -16.72 -21.40
C ASP A 404 -88.35 -15.59 -20.73
N MET A 405 -87.06 -15.61 -20.94
CA MET A 405 -86.12 -14.66 -20.30
C MET A 405 -85.81 -13.53 -21.24
N LEU A 406 -85.98 -12.31 -20.82
CA LEU A 406 -85.63 -11.10 -21.59
C LEU A 406 -84.13 -10.87 -21.58
N THR A 407 -83.53 -11.04 -20.38
CA THR A 407 -82.08 -10.85 -20.18
C THR A 407 -81.57 -11.92 -19.17
N GLY A 408 -80.25 -12.06 -19.05
CA GLY A 408 -79.56 -12.97 -18.16
C GLY A 408 -78.69 -13.95 -18.94
N SER A 409 -77.76 -14.58 -18.24
CA SER A 409 -76.84 -15.61 -18.78
C SER A 409 -77.12 -16.94 -18.13
N PRO A 410 -77.42 -18.03 -18.92
CA PRO A 410 -77.66 -19.35 -18.33
C PRO A 410 -76.38 -19.96 -17.70
N PRO A 411 -76.54 -20.90 -16.75
CA PRO A 411 -77.79 -21.55 -16.32
C PRO A 411 -78.62 -20.70 -15.34
N PHE A 412 -79.94 -20.78 -15.48
CA PHE A 412 -80.86 -20.12 -14.53
C PHE A 412 -81.36 -21.09 -13.47
N ILE A 413 -81.43 -20.66 -12.23
CA ILE A 413 -82.13 -21.36 -11.16
C ILE A 413 -83.50 -20.73 -11.05
N ILE A 414 -84.55 -21.52 -11.26
CA ILE A 414 -85.96 -21.11 -11.19
C ILE A 414 -86.54 -21.65 -9.92
N ASN A 415 -86.88 -20.75 -8.99
CA ASN A 415 -87.60 -21.08 -7.76
C ASN A 415 -89.07 -20.67 -7.93
N GLY A 416 -89.99 -21.62 -7.83
CA GLY A 416 -91.41 -21.37 -7.86
C GLY A 416 -92.07 -21.69 -6.50
N SER A 417 -93.09 -20.95 -6.14
CA SER A 417 -93.94 -21.25 -5.01
C SER A 417 -95.40 -21.15 -5.41
N ASP A 418 -96.31 -22.09 -4.97
CA ASP A 418 -97.71 -21.90 -5.01
C ASP A 418 -98.19 -21.22 -3.69
N ASN A 419 -99.32 -20.54 -3.70
CA ASN A 419 -99.84 -19.88 -2.52
C ASN A 419 -100.46 -20.87 -1.49
N ALA A 420 -100.38 -22.16 -1.75
CA ALA A 420 -100.99 -23.18 -0.91
C ALA A 420 -99.97 -23.99 -0.07
N ALA A 421 -98.73 -24.10 -0.51
CA ALA A 421 -97.62 -24.65 0.26
C ALA A 421 -96.28 -24.27 -0.48
N PRO A 422 -95.18 -23.83 0.22
CA PRO A 422 -93.90 -23.63 -0.42
C PRO A 422 -93.37 -24.97 -0.92
N SER A 423 -93.41 -25.21 -2.23
CA SER A 423 -92.77 -26.35 -2.90
C SER A 423 -91.80 -25.81 -3.90
N ASN A 424 -90.53 -26.24 -3.74
CA ASN A 424 -89.54 -26.00 -4.83
C ASN A 424 -90.01 -26.79 -6.04
N LEU A 425 -90.52 -26.04 -7.02
CA LEU A 425 -90.83 -26.58 -8.37
C LEU A 425 -89.57 -26.34 -9.21
N PHE A 426 -88.77 -27.44 -9.38
CA PHE A 426 -87.58 -27.62 -10.22
C PHE A 426 -86.22 -27.56 -9.56
#